data_6aef44c23fef44fac201b6d385061fb0
#
_entry.id   6aef44c23fef44fac201b6d385061fb0
#
_cell.length_a   1.000
_cell.length_b   1.000
_cell.length_c   1.000
_cell.angle_alpha   90.00
_cell.angle_beta   90.00
_cell.angle_gamma   90.00
#
_symmetry.space_group_name_H-M   'P 1'
#
loop_
_entity.id
_entity.type
_entity.pdbx_description
1 polymer ?
#
loop_
_entity_poly.entity_id
_entity_poly.type
_entity_poly.pdbx_seq_one_letter_code
_entity_poly.pdbx_strand_id
1 'polypeptide(L)'
;MSAATLVRWLDQLGRISDEQGRLTRTFLSPAMRRANAQVGAWMRQAGFAVREDSVGNLIGRLEAVRPGAKTLLLGSHLDTVRDAGRFDGALGVLLPIAALVELQRRGMNLPFAVEVIGFSEEEGVRFASASPTGTPSRSRNRRSPRRNRPA
;
A
#
# COMPACT_ATOMS: atom_id res chain seq x y z
N MET A 1 10.36 3.39 17.39
CA MET A 1 8.92 3.05 17.58
C MET A 1 8.84 1.61 18.06
N SER A 2 7.92 1.26 19.00
CA SER A 2 7.82 -0.10 19.52
C SER A 2 6.95 -0.99 18.61
N ALA A 3 7.15 -2.33 18.68
CA ALA A 3 6.29 -3.31 18.02
C ALA A 3 4.81 -3.14 18.44
N ALA A 4 4.55 -2.81 19.70
CA ALA A 4 3.20 -2.54 20.20
C ALA A 4 2.54 -1.34 19.50
N THR A 5 3.30 -0.31 19.11
CA THR A 5 2.78 0.82 18.34
C THR A 5 2.42 0.40 16.91
N LEU A 6 3.25 -0.42 16.25
CA LEU A 6 2.97 -0.96 14.92
C LEU A 6 1.67 -1.80 14.93
N VAL A 7 1.51 -2.68 15.93
CA VAL A 7 0.29 -3.49 16.09
C VAL A 7 -0.94 -2.59 16.27
N ARG A 8 -0.86 -1.56 17.10
CA ARG A 8 -1.97 -0.59 17.27
C ARG A 8 -2.33 0.12 15.96
N TRP A 9 -1.34 0.50 15.15
CA TRP A 9 -1.57 1.12 13.85
C TRP A 9 -2.28 0.16 12.88
N LEU A 10 -1.83 -1.11 12.84
CA LEU A 10 -2.50 -2.16 12.06
C LEU A 10 -3.94 -2.39 12.51
N ASP A 11 -4.19 -2.40 13.84
CA ASP A 11 -5.53 -2.54 14.38
C ASP A 11 -6.43 -1.33 14.03
N GLN A 12 -5.88 -0.11 14.12
CA GLN A 12 -6.61 1.10 13.74
C GLN A 12 -6.94 1.11 12.25
N LEU A 13 -5.96 0.76 11.40
CA LEU A 13 -6.15 0.70 9.95
C LEU A 13 -7.14 -0.41 9.55
N GLY A 14 -7.09 -1.56 10.24
CA GLY A 14 -8.01 -2.68 10.04
C GLY A 14 -9.48 -2.37 10.37
N ARG A 15 -9.74 -1.29 11.12
CA ARG A 15 -11.11 -0.81 11.40
C ARG A 15 -11.64 0.14 10.34
N ILE A 16 -10.80 0.60 9.41
CA ILE A 16 -11.20 1.46 8.30
C ILE A 16 -11.66 0.56 7.15
N SER A 17 -12.97 0.40 7.05
CA SER A 17 -13.62 -0.50 6.11
C SER A 17 -14.85 0.16 5.47
N ASP A 18 -15.25 -0.33 4.30
CA ASP A 18 -16.51 0.00 3.64
C ASP A 18 -17.64 -0.94 4.08
N GLU A 19 -17.32 -2.06 4.77
CA GLU A 19 -18.27 -3.03 5.27
C GLU A 19 -18.22 -3.14 6.80
N GLN A 20 -19.37 -3.29 7.44
CA GLN A 20 -19.44 -3.49 8.88
C GLN A 20 -19.03 -4.93 9.23
N GLY A 21 -18.23 -5.09 10.28
CA GLY A 21 -17.85 -6.40 10.83
C GLY A 21 -16.79 -7.16 10.04
N ARG A 22 -16.31 -6.63 8.93
CA ARG A 22 -15.23 -7.23 8.12
C ARG A 22 -14.36 -6.16 7.49
N LEU A 23 -13.14 -6.50 7.11
CA LEU A 23 -12.24 -5.56 6.44
C LEU A 23 -12.41 -5.68 4.93
N THR A 24 -12.97 -4.62 4.33
CA THR A 24 -13.06 -4.44 2.88
C THR A 24 -12.74 -3.00 2.55
N ARG A 25 -11.71 -2.77 1.74
CA ARG A 25 -11.22 -1.43 1.38
C ARG A 25 -10.71 -1.45 -0.05
N THR A 26 -11.64 -1.29 -0.98
CA THR A 26 -11.32 -1.36 -2.42
C THR A 26 -10.83 -0.03 -2.96
N PHE A 27 -10.17 -0.08 -4.09
CA PHE A 27 -9.68 1.12 -4.82
C PHE A 27 -10.75 2.20 -4.97
N LEU A 28 -10.39 3.46 -4.76
CA LEU A 28 -11.27 4.64 -4.83
C LEU A 28 -12.48 4.62 -3.89
N SER A 29 -12.56 3.69 -2.94
CA SER A 29 -13.63 3.66 -1.96
C SER A 29 -13.48 4.75 -0.91
N PRO A 30 -14.57 5.11 -0.19
CA PRO A 30 -14.48 6.01 0.96
C PRO A 30 -13.54 5.48 2.05
N ALA A 31 -13.49 4.16 2.28
CA ALA A 31 -12.55 3.57 3.24
C ALA A 31 -11.09 3.71 2.77
N MET A 32 -10.82 3.53 1.47
CA MET A 32 -9.46 3.72 0.93
C MET A 32 -8.96 5.15 1.14
N ARG A 33 -9.80 6.15 0.88
CA ARG A 33 -9.44 7.57 1.15
C ARG A 33 -9.14 7.83 2.62
N ARG A 34 -9.94 7.27 3.53
CA ARG A 34 -9.69 7.38 4.98
C ARG A 34 -8.38 6.68 5.39
N ALA A 35 -8.09 5.52 4.81
CA ALA A 35 -6.85 4.79 5.07
C ALA A 35 -5.63 5.58 4.60
N ASN A 36 -5.64 6.12 3.37
CA ASN A 36 -4.58 6.99 2.85
C ASN A 36 -4.37 8.22 3.74
N ALA A 37 -5.46 8.89 4.14
CA ALA A 37 -5.40 10.05 5.04
C ALA A 37 -4.74 9.68 6.38
N GLN A 38 -5.12 8.55 6.98
CA GLN A 38 -4.58 8.07 8.24
C GLN A 38 -3.11 7.70 8.16
N VAL A 39 -2.72 6.90 7.15
CA VAL A 39 -1.31 6.51 6.94
C VAL A 39 -0.47 7.73 6.58
N GLY A 40 -0.98 8.62 5.73
CA GLY A 40 -0.32 9.89 5.41
C GLY A 40 -0.10 10.79 6.63
N ALA A 41 -1.04 10.81 7.58
CA ALA A 41 -0.87 11.52 8.84
C ALA A 41 0.27 10.92 9.68
N TRP A 42 0.36 9.59 9.80
CA TRP A 42 1.45 8.93 10.49
C TRP A 42 2.81 9.16 9.80
N MET A 43 2.85 9.13 8.47
CA MET A 43 4.05 9.47 7.71
C MET A 43 4.50 10.91 7.99
N ARG A 44 3.59 11.90 7.95
CA ARG A 44 3.93 13.31 8.26
C ARG A 44 4.44 13.48 9.68
N GLN A 45 3.82 12.83 10.66
CA GLN A 45 4.28 12.81 12.06
C GLN A 45 5.70 12.22 12.19
N ALA A 46 6.04 11.30 11.30
CA ALA A 46 7.36 10.68 11.22
C ALA A 46 8.37 11.50 10.38
N GLY A 47 8.01 12.70 9.91
CA GLY A 47 8.89 13.60 9.16
C GLY A 47 8.95 13.35 7.66
N PHE A 48 8.07 12.51 7.10
CA PHE A 48 7.99 12.31 5.66
C PHE A 48 7.30 13.48 4.95
N ALA A 49 7.81 13.86 3.78
CA ALA A 49 7.03 14.60 2.79
C ALA A 49 6.04 13.64 2.13
N VAL A 50 4.72 13.96 2.20
CA VAL A 50 3.66 13.03 1.79
C VAL A 50 2.86 13.63 0.64
N ARG A 51 2.64 12.81 -0.41
CA ARG A 51 1.79 13.11 -1.56
C ARG A 51 0.98 11.89 -1.97
N GLU A 52 -0.12 12.12 -2.66
CA GLU A 52 -0.78 11.12 -3.50
C GLU A 52 -0.48 11.43 -4.97
N ASP A 53 -0.30 10.40 -5.78
CA ASP A 53 -0.16 10.56 -7.23
C ASP A 53 -1.51 10.50 -7.96
N SER A 54 -1.50 10.66 -9.28
CA SER A 54 -2.70 10.72 -10.12
C SER A 54 -3.50 9.41 -10.17
N VAL A 55 -2.91 8.29 -9.74
CA VAL A 55 -3.57 6.99 -9.67
C VAL A 55 -3.88 6.58 -8.22
N GLY A 56 -3.70 7.49 -7.26
CA GLY A 56 -4.10 7.31 -5.88
C GLY A 56 -3.09 6.57 -5.00
N ASN A 57 -1.87 6.33 -5.46
CA ASN A 57 -0.82 5.78 -4.60
C ASN A 57 -0.41 6.81 -3.55
N LEU A 58 -0.34 6.38 -2.30
CA LEU A 58 0.18 7.20 -1.21
C LEU A 58 1.71 7.05 -1.15
N ILE A 59 2.42 8.16 -1.24
CA ILE A 59 3.88 8.20 -1.27
C ILE A 59 4.40 9.08 -0.15
N GLY A 60 5.20 8.51 0.74
CA GLY A 60 5.93 9.23 1.78
C GLY A 60 7.43 9.22 1.49
N ARG A 61 8.09 10.39 1.48
CA ARG A 61 9.51 10.53 1.20
C ARG A 61 10.27 11.10 2.39
N LEU A 62 11.35 10.42 2.77
CA LEU A 62 12.41 10.93 3.63
C LEU A 62 13.64 11.24 2.79
N GLU A 63 14.15 12.47 2.92
CA GLU A 63 15.33 12.87 2.19
C GLU A 63 16.61 12.30 2.81
N ALA A 64 17.61 12.08 1.97
CA ALA A 64 18.95 11.77 2.42
C ALA A 64 19.64 13.00 3.00
N VAL A 65 20.65 12.78 3.85
CA VAL A 65 21.52 13.87 4.34
C VAL A 65 22.28 14.56 3.19
N ARG A 66 22.61 13.79 2.14
CA ARG A 66 23.36 14.32 0.98
C ARG A 66 22.38 14.61 -0.17
N PRO A 67 22.34 15.84 -0.70
CA PRO A 67 21.57 16.15 -1.89
C PRO A 67 21.95 15.25 -3.08
N GLY A 68 20.96 14.85 -3.89
CA GLY A 68 21.17 14.03 -5.08
C GLY A 68 21.51 12.56 -4.80
N ALA A 69 21.40 12.09 -3.57
CA ALA A 69 21.58 10.69 -3.24
C ALA A 69 20.52 9.80 -3.92
N LYS A 70 20.85 8.53 -4.13
CA LYS A 70 19.90 7.52 -4.65
C LYS A 70 18.73 7.38 -3.70
N THR A 71 17.60 6.89 -4.22
CA THR A 71 16.40 6.61 -3.44
C THR A 71 16.17 5.11 -3.33
N LEU A 72 15.97 4.62 -2.11
CA LEU A 72 15.44 3.29 -1.84
C LEU A 72 13.91 3.36 -1.89
N LEU A 73 13.30 2.51 -2.70
CA LEU A 73 11.85 2.36 -2.76
C LEU A 73 11.42 1.15 -1.94
N LEU A 74 10.47 1.35 -1.03
CA LEU A 74 9.82 0.32 -0.23
C LEU A 74 8.32 0.45 -0.49
N GLY A 75 7.65 -0.64 -0.86
CA GLY A 75 6.25 -0.55 -1.22
C GLY A 75 5.47 -1.81 -0.92
N SER A 76 4.20 -1.62 -0.65
CA SER A 76 3.15 -2.61 -0.54
C SER A 76 1.82 -1.91 -0.84
N HIS A 77 0.68 -2.50 -0.52
CA HIS A 77 -0.62 -1.94 -0.84
C HIS A 77 -1.45 -1.59 0.40
N LEU A 78 -2.47 -0.75 0.20
CA LEU A 78 -3.42 -0.36 1.24
C LEU A 78 -4.86 -0.75 0.89
N ASP A 79 -5.15 -1.09 -0.37
CA ASP A 79 -6.41 -1.73 -0.76
C ASP A 79 -6.47 -3.16 -0.24
N THR A 80 -7.65 -3.78 -0.26
CA THR A 80 -7.85 -5.13 0.25
C THR A 80 -8.84 -5.89 -0.63
N VAL A 81 -8.72 -7.22 -0.65
CA VAL A 81 -9.82 -8.08 -1.02
C VAL A 81 -11.00 -7.90 -0.06
N ARG A 82 -12.13 -8.50 -0.39
CA ARG A 82 -13.28 -8.54 0.52
C ARG A 82 -13.00 -9.47 1.69
N ASP A 83 -13.33 -9.02 2.92
CA ASP A 83 -13.10 -9.77 4.16
C ASP A 83 -11.63 -10.16 4.38
N ALA A 84 -10.75 -9.21 4.16
CA ALA A 84 -9.29 -9.40 4.19
C ALA A 84 -8.73 -9.54 5.60
N GLY A 85 -7.52 -10.08 5.67
CA GLY A 85 -6.69 -10.03 6.86
C GLY A 85 -6.12 -8.62 7.12
N ARG A 86 -6.13 -8.18 8.38
CA ARG A 86 -5.65 -6.82 8.76
C ARG A 86 -4.16 -6.56 8.53
N PHE A 87 -3.38 -7.59 8.27
CA PHE A 87 -1.94 -7.48 8.02
C PHE A 87 -1.60 -7.45 6.53
N ASP A 88 -2.52 -7.93 5.70
CA ASP A 88 -2.35 -8.02 4.27
C ASP A 88 -2.13 -6.63 3.66
N GLY A 89 -1.09 -6.50 2.87
CA GLY A 89 -0.60 -5.22 2.33
C GLY A 89 -0.17 -4.20 3.37
N ALA A 90 -1.04 -3.91 4.33
CA ALA A 90 -0.84 -2.87 5.34
C ALA A 90 0.44 -3.02 6.16
N LEU A 91 0.83 -4.25 6.52
CA LEU A 91 2.08 -4.50 7.24
C LEU A 91 3.30 -4.06 6.40
N GLY A 92 3.30 -4.34 5.10
CA GLY A 92 4.38 -3.98 4.19
C GLY A 92 4.56 -2.47 4.01
N VAL A 93 3.51 -1.66 4.27
CA VAL A 93 3.60 -0.19 4.28
C VAL A 93 3.99 0.33 5.66
N LEU A 94 3.37 -0.17 6.74
CA LEU A 94 3.56 0.39 8.08
C LEU A 94 4.88 -0.04 8.74
N LEU A 95 5.38 -1.23 8.43
CA LEU A 95 6.66 -1.72 8.99
C LEU A 95 7.86 -0.87 8.56
N PRO A 96 8.04 -0.50 7.27
CA PRO A 96 9.09 0.43 6.87
C PRO A 96 9.00 1.78 7.59
N ILE A 97 7.81 2.36 7.73
CA ILE A 97 7.61 3.62 8.46
C ILE A 97 8.09 3.46 9.91
N ALA A 98 7.67 2.38 10.58
CA ALA A 98 8.05 2.09 11.96
C ALA A 98 9.57 1.92 12.13
N ALA A 99 10.21 1.21 11.19
CA ALA A 99 11.65 1.00 11.18
C ALA A 99 12.42 2.32 10.99
N LEU A 100 11.99 3.15 10.05
CA LEU A 100 12.61 4.45 9.78
C LEU A 100 12.48 5.41 10.96
N VAL A 101 11.34 5.46 11.63
CA VAL A 101 11.16 6.22 12.87
C VAL A 101 12.11 5.73 13.96
N GLU A 102 12.32 4.42 14.07
CA GLU A 102 13.25 3.88 15.08
C GLU A 102 14.71 4.21 14.74
N LEU A 103 15.10 4.17 13.46
CA LEU A 103 16.43 4.58 13.02
C LEU A 103 16.68 6.07 13.32
N GLN A 104 15.73 6.95 13.01
CA GLN A 104 15.80 8.37 13.34
C GLN A 104 15.94 8.61 14.85
N ARG A 105 15.15 7.87 15.67
CA ARG A 105 15.25 7.97 17.14
C ARG A 105 16.61 7.57 17.68
N ARG A 106 17.32 6.68 16.97
CA ARG A 106 18.70 6.29 17.30
C ARG A 106 19.75 7.25 16.74
N GLY A 107 19.35 8.36 16.11
CA GLY A 107 20.25 9.30 15.47
C GLY A 107 20.94 8.77 14.21
N MET A 108 20.41 7.69 13.62
CA MET A 108 20.98 7.09 12.41
C MET A 108 20.51 7.86 11.17
N ASN A 109 21.45 8.43 10.46
CA ASN A 109 21.22 9.10 9.19
C ASN A 109 21.47 8.12 8.04
N LEU A 110 20.52 8.04 7.10
CA LEU A 110 20.67 7.19 5.92
C LEU A 110 21.45 7.93 4.83
N PRO A 111 22.37 7.24 4.13
CA PRO A 111 23.13 7.82 3.04
C PRO A 111 22.33 7.94 1.74
N PHE A 112 21.07 7.53 1.74
CA PHE A 112 20.13 7.54 0.62
C PHE A 112 18.76 8.05 1.08
N ALA A 113 17.98 8.57 0.14
CA ALA A 113 16.57 8.91 0.40
C ALA A 113 15.73 7.62 0.43
N VAL A 114 14.59 7.66 1.12
CA VAL A 114 13.65 6.53 1.16
C VAL A 114 12.27 7.02 0.73
N GLU A 115 11.63 6.31 -0.19
CA GLU A 115 10.20 6.45 -0.46
C GLU A 115 9.47 5.19 0.00
N VAL A 116 8.43 5.39 0.82
CA VAL A 116 7.48 4.34 1.19
C VAL A 116 6.21 4.56 0.40
N ILE A 117 5.79 3.54 -0.35
CA ILE A 117 4.66 3.61 -1.27
C ILE A 117 3.57 2.65 -0.80
N GLY A 118 2.36 3.18 -0.59
CA GLY A 118 1.14 2.39 -0.46
C GLY A 118 0.41 2.39 -1.80
N PHE A 119 0.49 1.28 -2.53
CA PHE A 119 -0.21 1.12 -3.80
C PHE A 119 -1.73 1.09 -3.57
N SER A 120 -2.48 1.58 -4.54
CA SER A 120 -3.91 1.84 -4.41
C SER A 120 -4.82 0.73 -4.97
N GLU A 121 -4.32 -0.15 -5.86
CA GLU A 121 -5.08 -1.21 -6.53
C GLU A 121 -4.16 -2.40 -6.83
N GLU A 122 -3.60 -3.02 -5.81
CA GLU A 122 -2.76 -4.22 -5.99
C GLU A 122 -3.61 -5.46 -6.20
N GLU A 123 -4.69 -5.58 -5.44
CA GLU A 123 -5.58 -6.75 -5.39
C GLU A 123 -6.49 -6.90 -6.63
N GLY A 124 -6.58 -5.87 -7.46
CA GLY A 124 -7.36 -5.91 -8.69
C GLY A 124 -8.87 -6.13 -8.52
N VAL A 125 -9.40 -5.90 -7.33
CA VAL A 125 -10.79 -6.25 -6.97
C VAL A 125 -11.81 -5.43 -7.76
N ARG A 126 -11.51 -4.14 -7.99
CA ARG A 126 -12.48 -3.24 -8.63
C ARG A 126 -12.45 -3.27 -10.15
N PHE A 127 -11.27 -3.39 -10.75
CA PHE A 127 -11.10 -3.31 -12.21
C PHE A 127 -10.50 -4.56 -12.84
N ALA A 128 -10.38 -5.66 -12.10
CA ALA A 128 -9.80 -6.92 -12.55
C ALA A 128 -8.38 -6.76 -13.17
N SER A 129 -7.65 -5.72 -12.76
CA SER A 129 -6.26 -5.50 -13.14
C SER A 129 -5.46 -5.12 -11.90
N ALA A 130 -4.50 -5.96 -11.56
CA ALA A 130 -3.56 -5.66 -10.49
C ALA A 130 -2.64 -4.52 -10.91
N SER A 131 -2.59 -3.49 -10.09
CA SER A 131 -1.74 -2.28 -10.17
C SER A 131 -1.82 -1.44 -11.45
N PRO A 132 -2.05 -0.11 -11.32
CA PRO A 132 -2.02 0.84 -12.44
C PRO A 132 -0.64 1.02 -13.09
N THR A 133 0.39 0.38 -12.58
CA THR A 133 1.76 0.42 -13.11
C THR A 133 2.07 -0.77 -14.01
N GLY A 134 1.14 -1.73 -14.13
CA GLY A 134 1.35 -2.97 -14.89
C GLY A 134 0.75 -2.93 -16.29
N THR A 135 1.45 -3.52 -17.24
CA THR A 135 0.95 -3.86 -18.57
C THR A 135 -0.35 -4.68 -18.43
N PRO A 136 -1.42 -4.40 -19.19
CA PRO A 136 -2.64 -5.17 -19.08
C PRO A 136 -2.36 -6.65 -19.34
N SER A 137 -2.68 -7.49 -18.36
CA SER A 137 -2.61 -8.94 -18.54
C SER A 137 -3.59 -9.30 -19.65
N ARG A 138 -3.10 -9.79 -20.78
CA ARG A 138 -3.94 -10.37 -21.83
C ARG A 138 -4.68 -11.55 -21.21
N SER A 139 -5.95 -11.39 -20.90
CA SER A 139 -6.84 -12.50 -20.60
C SER A 139 -6.82 -13.44 -21.83
N ARG A 140 -6.14 -14.57 -21.70
CA ARG A 140 -6.24 -15.63 -22.70
C ARG A 140 -7.65 -16.22 -22.59
N ASN A 141 -8.56 -15.69 -23.38
CA ASN A 141 -9.85 -16.29 -23.63
C ASN A 141 -9.58 -17.63 -24.34
N ARG A 142 -9.39 -18.71 -23.58
CA ARG A 142 -9.32 -20.07 -24.10
C ARG A 142 -10.73 -20.44 -24.54
N ARG A 143 -11.10 -20.11 -25.78
CA ARG A 143 -12.22 -20.75 -26.46
C ARG A 143 -11.85 -22.22 -26.62
N SER A 144 -12.53 -23.09 -25.90
CA SER A 144 -12.50 -24.55 -26.11
C SER A 144 -12.95 -24.84 -27.56
N PRO A 145 -12.23 -25.64 -28.35
CA PRO A 145 -12.73 -26.07 -29.64
C PRO A 145 -13.92 -27.01 -29.41
N ARG A 146 -15.07 -26.65 -29.97
CA ARG A 146 -16.22 -27.56 -30.06
C ARG A 146 -15.79 -28.78 -30.85
N ARG A 147 -15.80 -29.96 -30.24
CA ARG A 147 -15.67 -31.24 -30.92
C ARG A 147 -16.93 -31.45 -31.76
N ASN A 148 -16.81 -31.37 -33.10
CA ASN A 148 -17.80 -31.93 -34.02
C ASN A 148 -17.76 -33.43 -33.89
N ARG A 149 -18.91 -34.05 -33.59
CA ARG A 149 -19.17 -35.48 -33.84
C ARG A 149 -19.69 -35.59 -35.25
N PRO A 150 -19.15 -36.48 -36.07
CA PRO A 150 -19.81 -36.89 -37.33
C PRO A 150 -20.97 -37.84 -37.06
N ALA A 151 -21.93 -37.83 -37.99
CA ALA A 151 -23.12 -38.67 -38.03
C ALA A 151 -22.79 -40.13 -38.23
#